data_67c4a20ff1ef8b6284a4778a153c3072
#
_entry.id   67c4a20ff1ef8b6284a4778a153c3072
#
_cell.length_a   1.000
_cell.length_b   1.000
_cell.length_c   1.000
_cell.angle_alpha   90.00
_cell.angle_beta   90.00
_cell.angle_gamma   90.00
#
_symmetry.space_group_name_H-M   'P 1'
#
loop_
_entity.id
_entity.type
_entity.pdbx_description
1 polymer ?
#
loop_
_entity_poly.entity_id
_entity_poly.type
_entity_poly.pdbx_seq_one_letter_code
_entity_poly.pdbx_strand_id
1 'polypeptide(L)'
;MKSVDDINEIFGRITEQYETPVPIGGRCESNVYYRVEDLSDEDLNACAEYVAHRIKNVLNPQVPHLFLKLPGGYSFFAERLCAVYSEISGDDIPLEQYLESKLSNGHGEKYRGRNAVLVTDVITTARSSLEAHSKATLKGIKVLCWATLIDRTFGPGPVPVVSSFTGAPVRLLARLG
;
A
#
# COMPACT_ATOMS: atom_id res chain seq x y z
N MET A 1 -8.17 17.46 -7.04
CA MET A 1 -8.06 16.42 -6.01
C MET A 1 -9.46 16.10 -5.47
N LYS A 2 -9.83 14.83 -5.45
CA LYS A 2 -11.12 14.35 -4.89
C LYS A 2 -11.15 14.57 -3.37
N SER A 3 -12.35 14.79 -2.84
CA SER A 3 -12.58 14.86 -1.39
C SER A 3 -12.57 13.47 -0.74
N VAL A 4 -12.58 13.43 0.59
CA VAL A 4 -12.76 12.16 1.34
C VAL A 4 -14.08 11.50 0.99
N ASP A 5 -15.15 12.29 0.82
CA ASP A 5 -16.48 11.76 0.49
C ASP A 5 -16.51 11.16 -0.92
N ASP A 6 -15.84 11.76 -1.90
CA ASP A 6 -15.69 11.19 -3.25
C ASP A 6 -14.96 9.84 -3.20
N ILE A 7 -13.90 9.75 -2.38
CA ILE A 7 -13.16 8.49 -2.20
C ILE A 7 -14.03 7.43 -1.52
N ASN A 8 -14.78 7.79 -0.49
CA ASN A 8 -15.71 6.88 0.18
C ASN A 8 -16.78 6.36 -0.77
N GLU A 9 -17.29 7.20 -1.68
CA GLU A 9 -18.25 6.79 -2.71
C GLU A 9 -17.65 5.77 -3.69
N ILE A 10 -16.39 5.98 -4.12
CA ILE A 10 -15.66 5.03 -4.97
C ILE A 10 -15.64 3.64 -4.30
N PHE A 11 -15.19 3.57 -3.05
CA PHE A 11 -15.11 2.30 -2.32
C PHE A 11 -16.47 1.71 -2.00
N GLY A 12 -17.50 2.54 -1.80
CA GLY A 12 -18.89 2.08 -1.63
C GLY A 12 -19.39 1.28 -2.82
N ARG A 13 -19.03 1.67 -4.06
CA ARG A 13 -19.45 0.98 -5.29
C ARG A 13 -18.81 -0.40 -5.48
N ILE A 14 -17.61 -0.61 -4.94
CA ILE A 14 -16.86 -1.89 -5.09
C ILE A 14 -16.92 -2.75 -3.82
N THR A 15 -17.76 -2.39 -2.87
CA THR A 15 -17.91 -3.12 -1.60
C THR A 15 -19.00 -4.18 -1.72
N GLU A 16 -18.66 -5.42 -1.42
CA GLU A 16 -19.60 -6.53 -1.25
C GLU A 16 -19.74 -6.87 0.23
N GLN A 17 -20.98 -7.09 0.67
CA GLN A 17 -21.29 -7.51 2.02
C GLN A 17 -21.85 -8.94 2.03
N TYR A 18 -21.37 -9.76 2.94
CA TYR A 18 -21.79 -11.14 3.11
C TYR A 18 -22.44 -11.35 4.48
N GLU A 19 -23.49 -12.16 4.54
CA GLU A 19 -24.14 -12.52 5.81
C GLU A 19 -23.21 -13.32 6.73
N THR A 20 -22.39 -14.19 6.12
CA THR A 20 -21.37 -14.97 6.82
C THR A 20 -19.97 -14.57 6.37
N PRO A 21 -18.97 -14.55 7.28
CA PRO A 21 -17.61 -14.22 6.91
C PRO A 21 -17.07 -15.16 5.84
N VAL A 22 -16.38 -14.58 4.86
CA VAL A 22 -15.70 -15.31 3.78
C VAL A 22 -14.18 -15.17 3.91
N PRO A 23 -13.39 -16.17 3.49
CA PRO A 23 -11.95 -16.07 3.44
C PRO A 23 -11.51 -14.94 2.48
N ILE A 24 -10.62 -14.06 2.94
CA ILE A 24 -10.11 -12.93 2.14
C ILE A 24 -8.61 -13.00 1.90
N GLY A 25 -8.02 -14.15 2.10
CA GLY A 25 -6.58 -14.40 1.95
C GLY A 25 -5.87 -14.65 3.27
N GLY A 26 -4.81 -15.44 3.20
CA GLY A 26 -4.05 -15.83 4.39
C GLY A 26 -4.91 -16.59 5.40
N ARG A 27 -4.92 -16.12 6.66
CA ARG A 27 -5.74 -16.66 7.75
C ARG A 27 -6.79 -15.64 8.20
N CYS A 28 -7.35 -14.91 7.26
CA CYS A 28 -8.31 -13.86 7.54
C CYS A 28 -9.66 -14.17 6.92
N GLU A 29 -10.71 -13.78 7.60
CA GLU A 29 -12.08 -13.76 7.10
C GLU A 29 -12.73 -12.40 7.34
N SER A 30 -13.72 -12.06 6.55
CA SER A 30 -14.48 -10.82 6.69
C SER A 30 -15.88 -10.97 6.11
N ASN A 31 -16.82 -10.20 6.65
CA ASN A 31 -18.13 -10.00 6.05
C ASN A 31 -18.11 -8.96 4.91
N VAL A 32 -16.97 -8.31 4.70
CA VAL A 32 -16.82 -7.26 3.69
C VAL A 32 -15.66 -7.59 2.78
N TYR A 33 -15.92 -7.59 1.48
CA TYR A 33 -14.92 -7.73 0.43
C TYR A 33 -14.92 -6.47 -0.45
N TYR A 34 -13.74 -6.05 -0.87
CA TYR A 34 -13.56 -4.90 -1.76
C TYR A 34 -13.01 -5.41 -3.09
N ARG A 35 -13.79 -5.25 -4.15
CA ARG A 35 -13.42 -5.67 -5.49
C ARG A 35 -12.55 -4.61 -6.15
N VAL A 36 -11.31 -4.50 -5.71
CA VAL A 36 -10.36 -3.49 -6.22
C VAL A 36 -10.11 -3.62 -7.73
N GLU A 37 -10.32 -4.82 -8.28
CA GLU A 37 -10.26 -5.12 -9.70
C GLU A 37 -11.38 -4.44 -10.52
N ASP A 38 -12.46 -4.01 -9.86
CA ASP A 38 -13.59 -3.31 -10.50
C ASP A 38 -13.39 -1.78 -10.50
N LEU A 39 -12.29 -1.26 -9.95
CA LEU A 39 -11.97 0.16 -10.03
C LEU A 39 -11.74 0.57 -11.49
N SER A 40 -12.41 1.63 -11.91
CA SER A 40 -12.11 2.26 -13.19
C SER A 40 -10.73 2.94 -13.16
N ASP A 41 -10.15 3.18 -14.33
CA ASP A 41 -8.88 3.93 -14.43
C ASP A 41 -9.00 5.33 -13.81
N GLU A 42 -10.17 5.97 -13.94
CA GLU A 42 -10.44 7.28 -13.34
C GLU A 42 -10.48 7.20 -11.81
N ASP A 43 -11.18 6.20 -11.25
CA ASP A 43 -11.25 5.98 -9.81
C ASP A 43 -9.88 5.63 -9.22
N LEU A 44 -9.13 4.78 -9.92
CA LEU A 44 -7.77 4.41 -9.53
C LEU A 44 -6.84 5.62 -9.53
N ASN A 45 -6.94 6.48 -10.54
CA ASN A 45 -6.17 7.73 -10.61
C ASN A 45 -6.54 8.67 -9.46
N ALA A 46 -7.83 8.83 -9.17
CA ALA A 46 -8.31 9.64 -8.06
C ALA A 46 -7.78 9.14 -6.70
N CYS A 47 -7.77 7.83 -6.48
CA CYS A 47 -7.19 7.21 -5.29
C CYS A 47 -5.68 7.45 -5.20
N ALA A 48 -4.97 7.32 -6.32
CA ALA A 48 -3.52 7.56 -6.38
C ALA A 48 -3.18 9.03 -6.09
N GLU A 49 -3.90 9.99 -6.67
CA GLU A 49 -3.74 11.42 -6.37
C GLU A 49 -3.96 11.71 -4.87
N TYR A 50 -5.03 11.17 -4.31
CA TYR A 50 -5.37 11.36 -2.91
C TYR A 50 -4.24 10.85 -1.99
N VAL A 51 -3.72 9.64 -2.26
CA VAL A 51 -2.61 9.06 -1.49
C VAL A 51 -1.30 9.83 -1.72
N ALA A 52 -1.00 10.22 -2.95
CA ALA A 52 0.22 10.95 -3.28
C ALA A 52 0.32 12.29 -2.52
N HIS A 53 -0.76 13.05 -2.48
CA HIS A 53 -0.82 14.30 -1.70
C HIS A 53 -0.65 14.04 -0.20
N ARG A 54 -1.25 12.99 0.34
CA ARG A 54 -1.09 12.63 1.75
C ARG A 54 0.32 12.17 2.07
N ILE A 55 0.97 11.40 1.19
CA ILE A 55 2.39 11.04 1.34
C ILE A 55 3.24 12.30 1.43
N LYS A 56 3.07 13.24 0.51
CA LYS A 56 3.81 14.52 0.50
C LYS A 56 3.65 15.27 1.82
N ASN A 57 2.44 15.33 2.35
CA ASN A 57 2.16 16.01 3.62
C ASN A 57 2.76 15.27 4.83
N VAL A 58 2.61 13.95 4.89
CA VAL A 58 3.11 13.11 6.01
C VAL A 58 4.64 13.10 6.05
N LEU A 59 5.29 13.09 4.89
CA LEU A 59 6.75 12.96 4.79
C LEU A 59 7.50 14.30 4.85
N ASN A 60 6.81 15.44 4.76
CA ASN A 60 7.47 16.75 4.76
C ASN A 60 8.33 16.96 6.02
N PRO A 61 9.65 17.32 5.92
CA PRO A 61 10.40 17.64 4.70
C PRO A 61 11.11 16.44 4.03
N GLN A 62 10.86 15.19 4.46
CA GLN A 62 11.52 14.00 3.89
C GLN A 62 10.96 13.70 2.50
N VAL A 63 11.86 13.33 1.59
CA VAL A 63 11.50 12.98 0.21
C VAL A 63 11.81 11.50 -0.03
N PRO A 64 10.88 10.70 -0.57
CA PRO A 64 11.20 9.35 -1.00
C PRO A 64 12.11 9.38 -2.23
N HIS A 65 13.08 8.46 -2.28
CA HIS A 65 13.98 8.30 -3.42
C HIS A 65 13.55 7.12 -4.32
N LEU A 66 12.64 6.29 -3.85
CA LEU A 66 12.07 5.19 -4.61
C LEU A 66 10.75 4.72 -3.99
N PHE A 67 9.93 4.10 -4.82
CA PHE A 67 8.78 3.32 -4.41
C PHE A 67 9.11 1.84 -4.54
N LEU A 68 8.81 1.04 -3.51
CA LEU A 68 8.98 -0.41 -3.48
C LEU A 68 7.62 -1.08 -3.52
N LYS A 69 7.27 -1.65 -4.66
CA LYS A 69 6.04 -2.41 -4.85
C LYS A 69 6.17 -3.81 -4.25
N LEU A 70 5.26 -4.17 -3.36
CA LEU A 70 5.18 -5.51 -2.81
C LEU A 70 4.66 -6.51 -3.87
N PRO A 71 5.12 -7.79 -3.82
CA PRO A 71 4.61 -8.82 -4.72
C PRO A 71 3.14 -9.16 -4.39
N GLY A 72 2.38 -9.51 -5.42
CA GLY A 72 0.97 -9.87 -5.31
C GLY A 72 0.04 -8.67 -5.46
N GLY A 73 -1.27 -8.95 -5.45
CA GLY A 73 -2.31 -7.94 -5.49
C GLY A 73 -2.49 -7.20 -6.81
N TYR A 74 -3.25 -6.13 -6.75
CA TYR A 74 -3.59 -5.27 -7.88
C TYR A 74 -2.43 -4.31 -8.20
N SER A 75 -1.57 -4.71 -9.12
CA SER A 75 -0.28 -4.06 -9.38
C SER A 75 -0.38 -2.64 -9.93
N PHE A 76 -1.48 -2.30 -10.60
CA PHE A 76 -1.64 -1.00 -11.27
C PHE A 76 -1.68 0.19 -10.31
N PHE A 77 -2.09 -0.01 -9.06
CA PHE A 77 -2.07 1.07 -8.07
C PHE A 77 -0.67 1.61 -7.81
N ALA A 78 0.32 0.74 -7.64
CA ALA A 78 1.69 1.16 -7.36
C ALA A 78 2.29 1.97 -8.53
N GLU A 79 2.01 1.55 -9.76
CA GLU A 79 2.45 2.23 -10.96
C GLU A 79 1.80 3.61 -11.10
N ARG A 80 0.48 3.68 -10.89
CA ARG A 80 -0.27 4.93 -10.93
C ARG A 80 0.18 5.89 -9.83
N LEU A 81 0.31 5.40 -8.60
CA LEU A 81 0.76 6.20 -7.46
C LEU A 81 2.15 6.78 -7.68
N CYS A 82 3.09 5.98 -8.19
CA CYS A 82 4.44 6.42 -8.47
C CYS A 82 4.47 7.52 -9.54
N ALA A 83 3.72 7.34 -10.64
CA ALA A 83 3.60 8.34 -11.71
C ALA A 83 3.02 9.66 -11.18
N VAL A 84 1.87 9.60 -10.50
CA VAL A 84 1.21 10.79 -9.95
C VAL A 84 2.08 11.49 -8.90
N TYR A 85 2.77 10.73 -8.03
CA TYR A 85 3.65 11.33 -7.04
C TYR A 85 4.85 12.04 -7.70
N SER A 86 5.43 11.46 -8.74
CA SER A 86 6.52 12.08 -9.51
C SER A 86 6.06 13.39 -10.16
N GLU A 87 4.86 13.44 -10.72
CA GLU A 87 4.27 14.68 -11.26
C GLU A 87 4.08 15.75 -10.19
N ILE A 88 3.54 15.38 -9.01
CA ILE A 88 3.27 16.32 -7.91
C ILE A 88 4.58 16.82 -7.26
N SER A 89 5.59 15.96 -7.16
CA SER A 89 6.88 16.33 -6.56
C SER A 89 7.79 17.07 -7.52
N GLY A 90 7.66 16.83 -8.83
CA GLY A 90 8.57 17.30 -9.86
C GLY A 90 9.85 16.46 -9.96
N ASP A 91 9.90 15.32 -9.28
CA ASP A 91 11.05 14.40 -9.24
C ASP A 91 10.71 13.11 -9.99
N ASP A 92 11.66 12.59 -10.77
CA ASP A 92 11.54 11.26 -11.39
C ASP A 92 11.92 10.18 -10.37
N ILE A 93 10.91 9.63 -9.71
CA ILE A 93 11.08 8.65 -8.64
C ILE A 93 10.86 7.24 -9.19
N PRO A 94 11.87 6.35 -9.14
CA PRO A 94 11.73 4.99 -9.67
C PRO A 94 10.77 4.14 -8.84
N LEU A 95 9.98 3.32 -9.55
CA LEU A 95 9.24 2.21 -9.00
C LEU A 95 10.04 0.92 -9.17
N GLU A 96 10.36 0.26 -8.07
CA GLU A 96 11.07 -1.01 -8.08
C GLU A 96 10.18 -2.10 -7.47
N GLN A 97 10.20 -3.27 -8.07
CA GLN A 97 9.52 -4.41 -7.49
C GLN A 97 10.35 -4.96 -6.34
N TYR A 98 9.72 -5.05 -5.17
CA TYR A 98 10.29 -5.78 -4.04
C TYR A 98 10.33 -7.26 -4.39
N LEU A 99 11.50 -7.74 -4.77
CA LEU A 99 11.80 -9.17 -4.92
C LEU A 99 12.90 -9.53 -3.93
N GLU A 100 12.62 -10.50 -3.08
CA GLU A 100 13.60 -10.99 -2.10
C GLU A 100 14.91 -11.41 -2.77
N SER A 101 14.81 -12.05 -3.94
CA SER A 101 15.96 -12.46 -4.76
C SER A 101 16.75 -11.28 -5.34
N LYS A 102 16.10 -10.19 -5.72
CA LYS A 102 16.79 -9.00 -6.27
C LYS A 102 17.51 -8.21 -5.17
N LEU A 103 16.94 -8.11 -3.99
CA LEU A 103 17.62 -7.50 -2.84
C LEU A 103 18.79 -8.34 -2.33
N SER A 104 18.75 -9.68 -2.51
CA SER A 104 19.82 -10.59 -2.13
C SER A 104 21.02 -10.53 -3.09
N ASN A 105 20.81 -10.28 -4.36
CA ASN A 105 21.81 -10.42 -5.43
C ASN A 105 22.55 -9.09 -5.78
N GLY A 106 22.90 -8.28 -4.78
CA GLY A 106 23.70 -7.06 -4.99
C GLY A 106 22.87 -5.82 -5.37
N HIS A 107 21.62 -5.95 -5.83
CA HIS A 107 20.76 -4.80 -6.13
C HIS A 107 20.38 -4.01 -4.88
N GLY A 108 20.43 -4.61 -3.69
CA GLY A 108 20.21 -3.92 -2.42
C GLY A 108 21.26 -2.85 -2.13
N GLU A 109 22.49 -3.01 -2.60
CA GLU A 109 23.57 -2.02 -2.44
C GLU A 109 23.27 -0.70 -3.17
N LYS A 110 22.61 -0.78 -4.35
CA LYS A 110 22.21 0.40 -5.15
C LYS A 110 21.27 1.33 -4.35
N TYR A 111 20.50 0.79 -3.43
CA TYR A 111 19.49 1.55 -2.67
C TYR A 111 19.86 1.79 -1.21
N ARG A 112 21.06 1.37 -0.78
CA ARG A 112 21.54 1.64 0.57
C ARG A 112 21.55 3.14 0.88
N GLY A 113 21.02 3.52 2.04
CA GLY A 113 20.87 4.92 2.46
C GLY A 113 19.75 5.68 1.77
N ARG A 114 18.96 5.02 0.90
CA ARG A 114 17.83 5.64 0.24
C ARG A 114 16.56 5.59 1.09
N ASN A 115 15.74 6.63 0.94
CA ASN A 115 14.38 6.69 1.50
C ASN A 115 13.40 5.98 0.57
N ALA A 116 12.54 5.12 1.11
CA ALA A 116 11.56 4.37 0.33
C ALA A 116 10.14 4.49 0.87
N VAL A 117 9.16 4.39 -0.03
CA VAL A 117 7.75 4.13 0.28
C VAL A 117 7.44 2.69 -0.13
N LEU A 118 6.91 1.86 0.78
CA LEU A 118 6.39 0.54 0.44
C LEU A 118 4.96 0.68 -0.08
N VAL A 119 4.65 0.04 -1.21
CA VAL A 119 3.33 0.13 -1.84
C VAL A 119 2.71 -1.24 -1.99
N THR A 120 1.44 -1.35 -1.61
CA THR A 120 0.58 -2.52 -1.85
C THR A 120 -0.85 -2.05 -2.12
N ASP A 121 -1.72 -2.93 -2.59
CA ASP A 121 -3.14 -2.62 -2.82
C ASP A 121 -3.97 -2.63 -1.54
N VAL A 122 -3.86 -3.70 -0.75
CA VAL A 122 -4.62 -3.87 0.51
C VAL A 122 -3.70 -4.35 1.61
N ILE A 123 -3.78 -3.71 2.77
CA ILE A 123 -3.11 -4.17 3.99
C ILE A 123 -4.16 -4.75 4.93
N THR A 124 -4.03 -6.04 5.29
CA THR A 124 -4.90 -6.72 6.24
C THR A 124 -4.20 -7.00 7.56
N THR A 125 -3.36 -8.03 7.62
CA THR A 125 -2.58 -8.40 8.81
C THR A 125 -1.25 -7.68 8.91
N ALA A 126 -0.91 -6.87 7.93
CA ALA A 126 0.38 -6.20 7.76
C ALA A 126 1.61 -7.14 7.69
N ARG A 127 1.42 -8.47 7.69
CA ARG A 127 2.55 -9.44 7.73
C ARG A 127 3.53 -9.24 6.58
N SER A 128 3.05 -9.19 5.34
CA SER A 128 3.89 -8.99 4.16
C SER A 128 4.59 -7.64 4.18
N SER A 129 3.88 -6.58 4.62
CA SER A 129 4.45 -5.24 4.74
C SER A 129 5.52 -5.16 5.82
N LEU A 130 5.31 -5.81 6.98
CA LEU A 130 6.29 -5.90 8.07
C LEU A 130 7.54 -6.69 7.64
N GLU A 131 7.36 -7.80 6.94
CA GLU A 131 8.46 -8.61 6.42
C GLU A 131 9.29 -7.82 5.40
N ALA A 132 8.65 -7.16 4.45
CA ALA A 132 9.31 -6.31 3.46
C ALA A 132 10.02 -5.12 4.10
N HIS A 133 9.37 -4.45 5.07
CA HIS A 133 9.97 -3.36 5.84
C HIS A 133 11.25 -3.82 6.56
N SER A 134 11.19 -4.93 7.28
CA SER A 134 12.34 -5.45 8.02
C SER A 134 13.50 -5.80 7.08
N LYS A 135 13.22 -6.47 5.97
CA LYS A 135 14.24 -6.83 4.97
C LYS A 135 14.83 -5.61 4.28
N ALA A 136 14.03 -4.60 3.93
CA ALA A 136 14.51 -3.34 3.38
C ALA A 136 15.44 -2.62 4.36
N THR A 137 15.05 -2.54 5.63
CA THR A 137 15.85 -1.93 6.71
C THR A 137 17.18 -2.65 6.88
N LEU A 138 17.20 -3.98 6.87
CA LEU A 138 18.44 -4.79 6.95
C LEU A 138 19.39 -4.52 5.77
N LYS A 139 18.87 -4.09 4.63
CA LYS A 139 19.66 -3.67 3.46
C LYS A 139 20.06 -2.18 3.49
N GLY A 140 19.78 -1.51 4.58
CA GLY A 140 20.10 -0.09 4.75
C GLY A 140 19.18 0.86 4.00
N ILE A 141 17.99 0.42 3.60
CA ILE A 141 16.94 1.24 3.01
C ILE A 141 16.06 1.78 4.14
N LYS A 142 15.85 3.09 4.19
CA LYS A 142 14.96 3.72 5.17
C LYS A 142 13.54 3.74 4.65
N VAL A 143 12.66 2.90 5.18
CA VAL A 143 11.22 2.94 4.87
C VAL A 143 10.58 4.11 5.61
N LEU A 144 9.96 5.04 4.86
CA LEU A 144 9.35 6.26 5.41
C LEU A 144 7.87 6.07 5.76
N CYS A 145 7.13 5.39 4.90
CA CYS A 145 5.72 5.05 5.11
C CYS A 145 5.33 3.83 4.26
N TRP A 146 4.15 3.29 4.57
CA TRP A 146 3.45 2.34 3.71
C TRP A 146 2.31 3.05 3.00
N ALA A 147 2.15 2.81 1.70
CA ALA A 147 1.08 3.35 0.89
C ALA A 147 0.19 2.23 0.38
N THR A 148 -1.12 2.42 0.45
CA THR A 148 -2.10 1.39 0.06
C THR A 148 -3.40 2.00 -0.44
N LEU A 149 -4.17 1.25 -1.24
CA LEU A 149 -5.55 1.61 -1.55
C LEU A 149 -6.43 1.47 -0.32
N ILE A 150 -6.34 0.31 0.36
CA ILE A 150 -7.21 -0.01 1.49
C ILE A 150 -6.38 -0.43 2.70
N ASP A 151 -6.54 0.30 3.79
CA ASP A 151 -6.00 -0.07 5.09
C ASP A 151 -7.08 -0.77 5.94
N ARG A 152 -6.82 -2.03 6.29
CA ARG A 152 -7.66 -2.85 7.18
C ARG A 152 -6.87 -3.32 8.40
N THR A 153 -5.77 -2.65 8.73
CA THR A 153 -4.90 -3.04 9.84
C THR A 153 -5.51 -2.71 11.19
N PHE A 154 -5.03 -3.44 12.19
CA PHE A 154 -5.33 -3.19 13.59
C PHE A 154 -4.14 -2.53 14.27
N GLY A 155 -4.25 -1.24 14.53
CA GLY A 155 -3.26 -0.51 15.30
C GLY A 155 -2.07 0.03 14.50
N PRO A 156 -1.15 0.72 15.19
CA PRO A 156 -0.03 1.40 14.54
C PRO A 156 1.02 0.43 14.01
N GLY A 157 1.50 0.69 12.81
CA GLY A 157 2.68 0.05 12.25
C GLY A 157 4.00 0.71 12.69
N PRO A 158 5.16 0.20 12.22
CA PRO A 158 6.47 0.79 12.51
C PRO A 158 6.68 2.16 11.86
N VAL A 159 5.86 2.47 10.85
CA VAL A 159 5.83 3.75 10.11
C VAL A 159 4.37 4.10 9.79
N PRO A 160 4.07 5.36 9.43
CA PRO A 160 2.73 5.74 9.02
C PRO A 160 2.21 4.90 7.86
N VAL A 161 0.92 4.54 7.90
CA VAL A 161 0.17 3.97 6.77
C VAL A 161 -0.62 5.10 6.11
N VAL A 162 -0.41 5.30 4.83
CA VAL A 162 -1.12 6.28 4.01
C VAL A 162 -2.00 5.53 3.03
N SER A 163 -3.31 5.59 3.25
CA SER A 163 -4.29 4.86 2.45
C SER A 163 -5.28 5.79 1.76
N SER A 164 -5.89 5.32 0.65
CA SER A 164 -7.06 5.98 0.07
C SER A 164 -8.27 5.82 0.99
N PHE A 165 -8.44 4.62 1.52
CA PHE A 165 -9.62 4.23 2.27
C PHE A 165 -9.26 3.36 3.48
N THR A 166 -9.98 3.57 4.60
CA THR A 166 -9.91 2.68 5.76
C THR A 166 -11.07 1.68 5.66
N GLY A 167 -10.72 0.45 5.35
CA GLY A 167 -11.69 -0.62 5.15
C GLY A 167 -12.18 -1.23 6.46
N ALA A 168 -13.26 -2.01 6.36
CA ALA A 168 -13.77 -2.79 7.49
C ALA A 168 -12.68 -3.75 8.02
N PRO A 169 -12.58 -3.92 9.35
CA PRO A 169 -11.57 -4.79 9.94
C PRO A 169 -11.76 -6.25 9.52
N VAL A 170 -10.66 -7.00 9.50
CA VAL A 170 -10.66 -8.44 9.26
C VAL A 170 -10.68 -9.21 10.57
N ARG A 171 -11.17 -10.46 10.56
CA ARG A 171 -11.06 -11.39 11.67
C ARG A 171 -9.93 -12.38 11.38
N LEU A 172 -9.03 -12.56 12.33
CA LEU A 172 -8.03 -13.62 12.26
C LEU A 172 -8.68 -14.95 12.62
N LEU A 173 -8.49 -15.96 11.78
CA LEU A 173 -8.87 -17.33 12.10
C LEU A 173 -7.96 -17.87 13.20
N ALA A 174 -8.55 -18.39 14.26
CA ALA A 174 -7.81 -19.05 15.32
C ALA A 174 -6.97 -20.20 14.73
N ARG A 175 -5.75 -20.39 15.24
CA ARG A 175 -5.00 -21.61 14.95
C ARG A 175 -5.80 -22.78 15.55
N LEU A 176 -6.33 -23.64 14.70
CA LEU A 176 -6.69 -24.96 15.14
C LEU A 176 -5.37 -25.63 15.57
N GLY A 177 -5.23 -25.82 16.86
CA GLY A 177 -4.08 -26.46 17.48
C GLY A 177 -3.88 -27.91 17.03
#